data_f90954c80dae782886b39ade52c49bf2
#
_entry.id   f90954c80dae782886b39ade52c49bf2
#
_cell.length_a   1.000
_cell.length_b   1.000
_cell.length_c   1.000
_cell.angle_alpha   90.00
_cell.angle_beta   90.00
_cell.angle_gamma   90.00
#
_symmetry.space_group_name_H-M   'P 1'
#
loop_
_entity.id
_entity.type
_entity.pdbx_description
1 polymer ?
#
loop_
_entity_poly.entity_id
_entity_poly.type
_entity_poly.pdbx_seq_one_letter_code
_entity_poly.pdbx_strand_id
1 'polypeptide(L)'
;VLEGDNGSLLLDYGLQPDDPPKFPLPAPEVDALLLTHAHLDHCGLVPKIASRGTPIVSTPVTGDLAERMAQDTLRVAEIENYPIPFHKSAISDLVQNHRSILPGNVDYRGGFEFNVYNAGHIPGAVMFNFPQDDFLFTGDIHTVNTQLTRAAKPHPCKTLAIESTYGGREHPDRIETEKELLDSVEDVVNKGGQVVLPSFGLGRSQELLMLVEKLGVEVWLDGMGRDIARILQKFPGSIRDFGGMNKAYR
;
A
#
# COMPACT_ATOMS: atom_id res chain seq x y z
N VAL A 1 13.91 -1.86 13.06
CA VAL A 1 15.20 -1.39 12.51
C VAL A 1 16.08 -2.61 12.27
N LEU A 2 16.74 -2.64 11.13
CA LEU A 2 17.84 -3.56 10.85
C LEU A 2 19.15 -2.79 11.02
N GLU A 3 20.05 -3.34 11.82
CA GLU A 3 21.38 -2.78 12.08
C GLU A 3 22.43 -3.75 11.57
N GLY A 4 23.42 -3.24 10.87
CA GLY A 4 24.55 -4.00 10.33
C GLY A 4 25.84 -3.18 10.39
N ASP A 5 26.95 -3.78 10.00
CA ASP A 5 28.28 -3.12 10.02
C ASP A 5 28.33 -1.86 9.15
N ASN A 6 27.45 -1.77 8.16
CA ASN A 6 27.40 -0.68 7.17
C ASN A 6 26.33 0.37 7.44
N GLY A 7 25.59 0.29 8.55
CA GLY A 7 24.55 1.27 8.90
C GLY A 7 23.26 0.65 9.42
N SER A 8 22.17 1.39 9.30
CA SER A 8 20.85 1.02 9.82
C SER A 8 19.73 1.32 8.82
N LEU A 9 18.77 0.41 8.70
CA LEU A 9 17.58 0.55 7.87
C LEU A 9 16.32 0.50 8.74
N LEU A 10 15.39 1.41 8.51
CA LEU A 10 14.04 1.32 9.06
C LEU A 10 13.12 0.65 8.02
N LEU A 11 12.39 -0.36 8.44
CA LEU A 11 11.38 -1.04 7.60
C LEU A 11 10.00 -0.53 7.99
N ASP A 12 9.36 0.22 7.10
CA ASP A 12 8.10 0.92 7.31
C ASP A 12 8.09 1.86 8.53
N TYR A 13 7.24 2.87 8.52
CA TYR A 13 7.00 3.73 9.67
C TYR A 13 5.61 4.37 9.56
N GLY A 14 4.63 3.71 10.10
CA GLY A 14 3.24 4.08 10.01
C GLY A 14 2.64 4.62 11.30
N LEU A 15 1.34 4.79 11.29
CA LEU A 15 0.51 5.08 12.46
C LEU A 15 -0.70 4.14 12.48
N GLN A 16 -1.21 3.80 13.64
CA GLN A 16 -2.43 3.02 13.76
C GLN A 16 -3.65 3.94 13.56
N PRO A 17 -4.51 3.67 12.56
CA PRO A 17 -5.66 4.50 12.24
C PRO A 17 -6.83 4.23 13.21
N ASP A 18 -6.63 4.54 14.49
CA ASP A 18 -7.68 4.52 15.51
C ASP A 18 -8.34 5.91 15.64
N ASP A 19 -9.33 6.03 16.49
CA ASP A 19 -9.98 7.27 16.90
C ASP A 19 -9.72 7.55 18.40
N PRO A 20 -8.78 8.43 18.77
CA PRO A 20 -7.78 9.12 17.92
C PRO A 20 -6.66 8.16 17.44
N PRO A 21 -5.92 8.57 16.38
CA PRO A 21 -4.79 7.76 15.87
C PRO A 21 -3.72 7.51 16.93
N LYS A 22 -3.13 6.31 16.91
CA LYS A 22 -2.01 5.97 17.78
C LYS A 22 -0.69 6.03 17.03
N PHE A 23 0.31 6.59 17.69
CA PHE A 23 1.64 6.78 17.14
C PHE A 23 2.61 5.73 17.68
N PRO A 24 3.55 5.23 16.84
CA PRO A 24 4.61 4.35 17.29
C PRO A 24 5.62 5.09 18.18
N LEU A 25 6.55 4.34 18.75
CA LEU A 25 7.72 4.92 19.40
C LEU A 25 8.51 5.79 18.40
N PRO A 26 9.22 6.82 18.88
CA PRO A 26 10.09 7.63 18.04
C PRO A 26 11.11 6.74 17.30
N ALA A 27 11.21 6.89 15.99
CA ALA A 27 12.23 6.20 15.22
C ALA A 27 13.63 6.75 15.56
N PRO A 28 14.65 5.89 15.67
CA PRO A 28 16.05 6.34 15.78
C PRO A 28 16.51 7.04 14.50
N GLU A 29 17.72 7.58 14.50
CA GLU A 29 18.41 7.98 13.27
C GLU A 29 18.74 6.72 12.47
N VAL A 30 18.48 6.75 11.16
CA VAL A 30 18.72 5.65 10.23
C VAL A 30 19.25 6.15 8.90
N ASP A 31 19.99 5.32 8.19
CA ASP A 31 20.59 5.68 6.91
C ASP A 31 19.59 5.67 5.76
N ALA A 32 18.54 4.85 5.87
CA ALA A 32 17.41 4.86 4.96
C ALA A 32 16.16 4.23 5.59
N LEU A 33 14.98 4.57 5.02
CA LEU A 33 13.73 3.87 5.28
C LEU A 33 13.32 3.11 4.01
N LEU A 34 13.09 1.80 4.14
CA LEU A 34 12.50 0.98 3.11
C LEU A 34 10.99 0.89 3.35
N LEU A 35 10.20 1.37 2.39
CA LEU A 35 8.75 1.38 2.49
C LEU A 35 8.15 0.28 1.62
N THR A 36 7.46 -0.67 2.25
CA THR A 36 6.83 -1.80 1.55
C THR A 36 5.65 -1.38 0.70
N HIS A 37 4.75 -0.57 1.23
CA HIS A 37 3.56 -0.10 0.55
C HIS A 37 2.95 1.14 1.22
N ALA A 38 1.88 1.71 0.66
CA ALA A 38 1.36 3.01 1.05
C ALA A 38 0.10 2.96 1.93
N HIS A 39 -0.19 1.88 2.65
CA HIS A 39 -1.21 1.94 3.70
C HIS A 39 -0.70 2.71 4.92
N LEU A 40 -1.63 3.30 5.65
CA LEU A 40 -1.35 4.31 6.68
C LEU A 40 -0.54 3.76 7.85
N ASP A 41 -0.76 2.51 8.20
CA ASP A 41 -0.05 1.78 9.24
C ASP A 41 1.40 1.39 8.85
N HIS A 42 1.77 1.59 7.58
CA HIS A 42 3.13 1.45 7.05
C HIS A 42 3.77 2.77 6.63
N CYS A 43 2.99 3.69 6.03
CA CYS A 43 3.55 4.94 5.49
C CYS A 43 3.20 6.20 6.28
N GLY A 44 2.27 6.15 7.23
CA GLY A 44 1.63 7.33 7.83
C GLY A 44 2.57 8.32 8.52
N LEU A 45 3.76 7.90 8.93
CA LEU A 45 4.79 8.76 9.52
C LEU A 45 6.08 8.86 8.70
N VAL A 46 6.11 8.28 7.51
CA VAL A 46 7.27 8.37 6.60
C VAL A 46 7.67 9.83 6.32
N PRO A 47 6.74 10.79 6.15
CA PRO A 47 7.12 12.20 5.99
C PRO A 47 7.97 12.74 7.17
N LYS A 48 7.72 12.28 8.39
CA LYS A 48 8.50 12.67 9.57
C LYS A 48 9.95 12.18 9.51
N ILE A 49 10.19 11.03 8.88
CA ILE A 49 11.54 10.50 8.64
C ILE A 49 12.19 11.25 7.49
N ALA A 50 11.47 11.47 6.40
CA ALA A 50 11.95 12.23 5.25
C ALA A 50 12.38 13.67 5.61
N SER A 51 11.69 14.32 6.56
CA SER A 51 12.04 15.67 7.02
C SER A 51 13.39 15.78 7.75
N ARG A 52 13.99 14.63 8.10
CA ARG A 52 15.36 14.57 8.64
C ARG A 52 16.42 14.49 7.54
N GLY A 53 16.02 14.45 6.26
CA GLY A 53 16.90 14.23 5.12
C GLY A 53 17.16 12.74 4.82
N THR A 54 16.51 11.83 5.56
CA THR A 54 16.66 10.38 5.39
C THR A 54 16.06 9.94 4.04
N PRO A 55 16.78 9.18 3.21
CA PRO A 55 16.25 8.61 1.98
C PRO A 55 15.08 7.64 2.25
N ILE A 56 14.02 7.78 1.47
CA ILE A 56 12.85 6.90 1.49
C ILE A 56 12.88 6.04 0.23
N VAL A 57 13.04 4.75 0.39
CA VAL A 57 13.24 3.79 -0.71
C VAL A 57 11.97 2.98 -0.90
N SER A 58 11.33 3.09 -2.05
CA SER A 58 10.13 2.32 -2.39
C SER A 58 9.93 2.23 -3.90
N THR A 59 8.89 1.51 -4.34
CA THR A 59 8.50 1.55 -5.76
C THR A 59 7.97 2.94 -6.14
N PRO A 60 8.07 3.34 -7.42
CA PRO A 60 7.56 4.65 -7.87
C PRO A 60 6.09 4.87 -7.51
N VAL A 61 5.24 3.85 -7.72
CA VAL A 61 3.81 3.94 -7.40
C VAL A 61 3.58 4.08 -5.88
N THR A 62 4.34 3.38 -5.06
CA THR A 62 4.28 3.51 -3.59
C THR A 62 4.65 4.93 -3.16
N GLY A 63 5.65 5.55 -3.79
CA GLY A 63 6.04 6.94 -3.52
C GLY A 63 4.90 7.93 -3.80
N ASP A 64 4.28 7.89 -5.00
CA ASP A 64 3.15 8.75 -5.35
C ASP A 64 1.93 8.51 -4.44
N LEU A 65 1.67 7.26 -4.09
CA LEU A 65 0.58 6.90 -3.16
C LEU A 65 0.86 7.40 -1.74
N ALA A 66 2.09 7.26 -1.24
CA ALA A 66 2.48 7.72 0.09
C ALA A 66 2.38 9.26 0.21
N GLU A 67 2.72 10.00 -0.84
CA GLU A 67 2.50 11.45 -0.90
C GLU A 67 1.01 11.78 -0.75
N ARG A 68 0.14 11.09 -1.50
CA ARG A 68 -1.32 11.32 -1.43
C ARG A 68 -1.88 10.95 -0.06
N MET A 69 -1.40 9.85 0.54
CA MET A 69 -1.79 9.45 1.89
C MET A 69 -1.34 10.48 2.94
N ALA A 70 -0.14 11.03 2.81
CA ALA A 70 0.36 12.08 3.70
C ALA A 70 -0.50 13.36 3.65
N GLN A 71 -0.95 13.76 2.45
CA GLN A 71 -1.87 14.88 2.28
C GLN A 71 -3.21 14.62 2.98
N ASP A 72 -3.73 13.40 2.85
CA ASP A 72 -4.99 13.01 3.49
C ASP A 72 -4.87 12.94 5.02
N THR A 73 -3.76 12.42 5.52
CA THR A 73 -3.47 12.37 6.96
C THR A 73 -3.53 13.74 7.60
N LEU A 74 -2.94 14.77 7.00
CA LEU A 74 -3.02 16.14 7.52
C LEU A 74 -4.44 16.69 7.44
N ARG A 75 -5.13 16.44 6.33
CA ARG A 75 -6.53 16.87 6.16
C ARG A 75 -7.46 16.25 7.21
N VAL A 76 -7.33 14.95 7.46
CA VAL A 76 -8.13 14.27 8.48
C VAL A 76 -7.80 14.79 9.87
N ALA A 77 -6.51 14.97 10.18
CA ALA A 77 -6.09 15.53 11.46
C ALA A 77 -6.66 16.94 11.72
N GLU A 78 -6.75 17.79 10.68
CA GLU A 78 -7.37 19.11 10.78
C GLU A 78 -8.91 19.03 11.01
N ILE A 79 -9.60 18.16 10.26
CA ILE A 79 -11.06 18.01 10.35
C ILE A 79 -11.49 17.45 11.70
N GLU A 80 -10.81 16.38 12.15
CA GLU A 80 -11.14 15.66 13.39
C GLU A 80 -10.46 16.25 14.63
N ASN A 81 -9.65 17.32 14.44
CA ASN A 81 -8.89 17.97 15.50
C ASN A 81 -7.95 17.00 16.24
N TYR A 82 -7.32 16.09 15.49
CA TYR A 82 -6.30 15.17 15.99
C TYR A 82 -4.93 15.86 16.10
N PRO A 83 -4.00 15.29 16.87
CA PRO A 83 -2.61 15.76 16.88
C PRO A 83 -2.00 15.71 15.48
N ILE A 84 -1.42 16.81 15.05
CA ILE A 84 -0.75 16.92 13.73
C ILE A 84 0.53 16.07 13.74
N PRO A 85 0.64 15.03 12.90
CA PRO A 85 1.75 14.07 12.98
C PRO A 85 3.08 14.61 12.45
N PHE A 86 3.05 15.55 11.49
CA PHE A 86 4.20 16.17 10.85
C PHE A 86 3.80 17.49 10.17
N HIS A 87 4.77 18.37 9.93
CA HIS A 87 4.51 19.63 9.22
C HIS A 87 4.22 19.39 7.73
N LYS A 88 3.45 20.28 7.11
CA LYS A 88 3.09 20.20 5.68
C LYS A 88 4.33 20.16 4.77
N SER A 89 5.42 20.85 5.13
CA SER A 89 6.69 20.79 4.40
C SER A 89 7.28 19.39 4.30
N ALA A 90 7.02 18.51 5.28
CA ALA A 90 7.53 17.15 5.28
C ALA A 90 7.01 16.31 4.09
N ILE A 91 5.90 16.71 3.47
CA ILE A 91 5.42 16.09 2.22
C ILE A 91 6.37 16.42 1.07
N SER A 92 6.84 17.66 0.99
CA SER A 92 7.86 18.03 -0.02
C SER A 92 9.18 17.31 0.24
N ASP A 93 9.56 17.15 1.51
CA ASP A 93 10.77 16.40 1.89
C ASP A 93 10.64 14.93 1.50
N LEU A 94 9.45 14.31 1.66
CA LEU A 94 9.18 12.96 1.20
C LEU A 94 9.42 12.83 -0.31
N VAL A 95 8.88 13.74 -1.12
CA VAL A 95 9.06 13.71 -2.57
C VAL A 95 10.53 13.89 -2.96
N GLN A 96 11.25 14.82 -2.32
CA GLN A 96 12.66 15.09 -2.61
C GLN A 96 13.60 13.94 -2.21
N ASN A 97 13.32 13.30 -1.08
CA ASN A 97 14.13 12.23 -0.53
C ASN A 97 13.70 10.84 -1.01
N HIS A 98 12.63 10.72 -1.82
CA HIS A 98 12.22 9.46 -2.39
C HIS A 98 13.26 8.93 -3.40
N ARG A 99 13.56 7.64 -3.27
CA ARG A 99 14.47 6.87 -4.14
C ARG A 99 13.71 5.67 -4.68
N SER A 100 13.41 5.71 -5.97
CA SER A 100 12.63 4.66 -6.63
C SER A 100 13.45 3.40 -6.86
N ILE A 101 12.85 2.26 -6.52
CA ILE A 101 13.35 0.92 -6.84
C ILE A 101 12.30 0.12 -7.58
N LEU A 102 12.73 -0.89 -8.30
CA LEU A 102 11.87 -1.86 -8.97
C LEU A 102 12.14 -3.26 -8.42
N PRO A 103 11.18 -4.21 -8.56
CA PRO A 103 11.43 -5.61 -8.23
C PRO A 103 12.70 -6.14 -8.91
N GLY A 104 13.51 -6.86 -8.15
CA GLY A 104 14.81 -7.38 -8.56
C GLY A 104 15.86 -7.31 -7.45
N ASN A 105 17.11 -7.47 -7.82
CA ASN A 105 18.25 -7.27 -6.90
C ASN A 105 18.61 -5.78 -6.84
N VAL A 106 18.79 -5.27 -5.65
CA VAL A 106 19.15 -3.88 -5.37
C VAL A 106 20.41 -3.86 -4.52
N ASP A 107 21.47 -3.25 -5.07
CA ASP A 107 22.65 -2.83 -4.33
C ASP A 107 22.41 -1.38 -3.88
N TYR A 108 22.11 -1.20 -2.60
CA TYR A 108 21.84 0.11 -2.03
C TYR A 108 23.09 0.72 -1.39
N ARG A 109 23.30 2.00 -1.58
CA ARG A 109 24.45 2.73 -1.02
C ARG A 109 24.56 2.48 0.49
N GLY A 110 25.78 2.16 0.94
CA GLY A 110 26.06 1.81 2.34
C GLY A 110 26.25 0.30 2.57
N GLY A 111 26.27 -0.51 1.51
CA GLY A 111 26.55 -1.93 1.60
C GLY A 111 25.35 -2.80 1.96
N PHE A 112 24.14 -2.26 1.79
CA PHE A 112 22.92 -3.06 1.91
C PHE A 112 22.53 -3.65 0.55
N GLU A 113 22.65 -4.95 0.43
CA GLU A 113 22.13 -5.71 -0.70
C GLU A 113 20.81 -6.36 -0.30
N PHE A 114 19.79 -6.15 -1.09
CA PHE A 114 18.50 -6.79 -0.88
C PHE A 114 17.78 -7.07 -2.19
N ASN A 115 16.94 -8.10 -2.18
CA ASN A 115 16.03 -8.39 -3.27
C ASN A 115 14.64 -7.78 -2.98
N VAL A 116 13.99 -7.31 -4.01
CA VAL A 116 12.65 -6.72 -3.95
C VAL A 116 11.70 -7.63 -4.72
N TYR A 117 10.69 -8.15 -4.02
CA TYR A 117 9.68 -9.04 -4.59
C TYR A 117 8.28 -8.43 -4.48
N ASN A 118 7.40 -8.77 -5.41
CA ASN A 118 6.00 -8.36 -5.35
C ASN A 118 5.30 -8.99 -4.13
N ALA A 119 4.64 -8.18 -3.30
CA ALA A 119 3.88 -8.62 -2.14
C ALA A 119 2.41 -8.95 -2.45
N GLY A 120 1.89 -8.55 -3.62
CA GLY A 120 0.54 -8.89 -4.07
C GLY A 120 -0.60 -8.16 -3.38
N HIS A 121 -0.33 -7.36 -2.36
CA HIS A 121 -1.33 -6.74 -1.50
C HIS A 121 -2.07 -5.56 -2.18
N ILE A 122 -1.33 -4.52 -2.56
CA ILE A 122 -1.83 -3.40 -3.37
C ILE A 122 -0.83 -3.07 -4.48
N PRO A 123 -1.19 -2.27 -5.50
CA PRO A 123 -0.24 -1.86 -6.53
C PRO A 123 1.01 -1.22 -5.93
N GLY A 124 2.17 -1.75 -6.31
CA GLY A 124 3.47 -1.30 -5.82
C GLY A 124 3.93 -1.91 -4.51
N ALA A 125 3.09 -2.69 -3.82
CA ALA A 125 3.50 -3.38 -2.60
C ALA A 125 4.60 -4.41 -2.86
N VAL A 126 5.65 -4.37 -2.03
CA VAL A 126 6.84 -5.22 -2.15
C VAL A 126 7.26 -5.83 -0.82
N MET A 127 7.96 -6.95 -0.93
CA MET A 127 8.70 -7.59 0.15
C MET A 127 10.19 -7.28 -0.01
N PHE A 128 10.92 -7.17 1.10
CA PHE A 128 12.36 -7.00 1.14
C PHE A 128 13.02 -8.26 1.67
N ASN A 129 13.89 -8.86 0.87
CA ASN A 129 14.67 -10.02 1.26
C ASN A 129 16.16 -9.65 1.36
N PHE A 130 16.78 -9.93 2.48
CA PHE A 130 18.18 -9.68 2.78
C PHE A 130 18.92 -11.01 2.75
N PRO A 131 19.59 -11.36 1.62
CA PRO A 131 20.18 -12.68 1.45
C PRO A 131 21.32 -12.97 2.42
N GLN A 132 22.08 -11.94 2.82
CA GLN A 132 23.23 -12.09 3.73
C GLN A 132 22.77 -12.53 5.14
N ASP A 133 21.60 -12.05 5.57
CA ASP A 133 21.00 -12.35 6.87
C ASP A 133 19.97 -13.48 6.80
N ASP A 134 19.70 -13.98 5.59
CA ASP A 134 18.66 -14.97 5.32
C ASP A 134 17.30 -14.54 5.92
N PHE A 135 16.98 -13.22 5.77
CA PHE A 135 15.84 -12.55 6.36
C PHE A 135 14.88 -12.03 5.28
N LEU A 136 13.59 -12.29 5.46
CA LEU A 136 12.52 -11.77 4.62
C LEU A 136 11.54 -10.93 5.47
N PHE A 137 11.31 -9.68 5.04
CA PHE A 137 10.26 -8.79 5.55
C PHE A 137 9.16 -8.65 4.49
N THR A 138 7.94 -9.10 4.80
CA THR A 138 6.87 -9.15 3.81
C THR A 138 6.10 -7.84 3.67
N GLY A 139 6.09 -6.97 4.70
CA GLY A 139 4.99 -6.04 4.81
C GLY A 139 3.66 -6.80 4.79
N ASP A 140 2.63 -6.20 4.25
CA ASP A 140 1.36 -6.88 3.99
C ASP A 140 1.45 -7.71 2.71
N ILE A 141 0.98 -8.95 2.77
CA ILE A 141 1.14 -9.93 1.70
C ILE A 141 -0.21 -10.48 1.24
N HIS A 142 -0.37 -10.71 -0.07
CA HIS A 142 -1.53 -11.41 -0.62
C HIS A 142 -1.10 -12.46 -1.65
N THR A 143 -1.48 -13.71 -1.42
CA THR A 143 -1.02 -14.88 -2.18
C THR A 143 -1.99 -15.36 -3.25
N VAL A 144 -3.11 -14.63 -3.46
CA VAL A 144 -4.11 -14.91 -4.50
C VAL A 144 -4.19 -13.73 -5.46
N ASN A 145 -4.31 -13.99 -6.77
CA ASN A 145 -4.53 -12.93 -7.73
C ASN A 145 -5.87 -12.21 -7.47
N THR A 146 -5.85 -10.89 -7.49
CA THR A 146 -7.05 -10.06 -7.49
C THR A 146 -7.30 -9.48 -8.90
N GLN A 147 -8.33 -8.68 -9.11
CA GLN A 147 -8.46 -7.95 -10.38
C GLN A 147 -7.31 -6.94 -10.53
N LEU A 148 -6.92 -6.32 -9.44
CA LEU A 148 -5.96 -5.21 -9.39
C LEU A 148 -4.51 -5.68 -9.32
N THR A 149 -4.19 -6.73 -8.54
CA THR A 149 -2.81 -7.16 -8.26
C THR A 149 -2.54 -8.62 -8.60
N ARG A 150 -1.27 -8.91 -8.91
CA ARG A 150 -0.76 -10.26 -9.03
C ARG A 150 -0.39 -10.79 -7.64
N ALA A 151 -0.67 -12.07 -7.39
CA ALA A 151 -0.29 -12.75 -6.15
C ALA A 151 1.20 -12.65 -5.85
N ALA A 152 1.54 -12.57 -4.58
CA ALA A 152 2.90 -12.81 -4.11
C ALA A 152 3.32 -14.26 -4.36
N LYS A 153 4.62 -14.46 -4.50
CA LYS A 153 5.21 -15.81 -4.53
C LYS A 153 5.99 -16.04 -3.24
N PRO A 154 5.95 -17.26 -2.68
CA PRO A 154 6.77 -17.59 -1.53
C PRO A 154 8.27 -17.55 -1.88
N HIS A 155 9.07 -17.06 -0.95
CA HIS A 155 10.52 -17.06 -1.04
C HIS A 155 11.10 -17.73 0.21
N PRO A 156 12.09 -18.64 0.07
CA PRO A 156 12.70 -19.29 1.22
C PRO A 156 13.53 -18.28 2.03
N CYS A 157 13.49 -18.42 3.35
CA CYS A 157 14.31 -17.67 4.30
C CYS A 157 14.41 -18.42 5.62
N LYS A 158 15.42 -18.13 6.43
CA LYS A 158 15.54 -18.67 7.80
C LYS A 158 14.77 -17.82 8.79
N THR A 159 14.77 -16.50 8.60
CA THR A 159 14.07 -15.55 9.45
C THR A 159 13.00 -14.85 8.65
N LEU A 160 11.77 -14.88 9.14
CA LEU A 160 10.61 -14.29 8.50
C LEU A 160 9.92 -13.31 9.44
N ALA A 161 9.76 -12.06 8.98
CA ALA A 161 8.84 -11.10 9.56
C ALA A 161 7.63 -10.97 8.63
N ILE A 162 6.49 -11.47 9.07
CA ILE A 162 5.23 -11.54 8.31
C ILE A 162 4.09 -10.97 9.12
N GLU A 163 3.14 -10.32 8.44
CA GLU A 163 1.87 -9.90 9.05
C GLU A 163 1.06 -11.10 9.56
N SER A 164 0.08 -10.83 10.41
CA SER A 164 -0.80 -11.86 10.95
C SER A 164 -2.26 -11.42 11.06
N THR A 165 -2.67 -10.47 10.23
CA THR A 165 -4.03 -9.88 10.22
C THR A 165 -5.12 -10.94 10.17
N TYR A 166 -4.91 -11.97 9.38
CA TYR A 166 -5.82 -13.12 9.26
C TYR A 166 -5.24 -14.41 9.84
N GLY A 167 -4.28 -14.30 10.75
CA GLY A 167 -3.68 -15.45 11.41
C GLY A 167 -4.74 -16.35 12.08
N GLY A 168 -4.73 -17.64 11.74
CA GLY A 168 -5.70 -18.61 12.27
C GLY A 168 -7.10 -18.55 11.64
N ARG A 169 -7.29 -17.81 10.53
CA ARG A 169 -8.55 -17.76 9.78
C ARG A 169 -8.31 -18.22 8.34
N GLU A 170 -9.22 -19.03 7.82
CA GLU A 170 -9.26 -19.35 6.41
C GLU A 170 -10.11 -18.31 5.67
N HIS A 171 -9.63 -17.88 4.52
CA HIS A 171 -10.41 -17.04 3.63
C HIS A 171 -11.41 -17.90 2.86
N PRO A 172 -12.64 -17.42 2.62
CA PRO A 172 -13.55 -18.06 1.71
C PRO A 172 -12.97 -18.06 0.29
N ASP A 173 -13.48 -18.94 -0.56
CA ASP A 173 -13.08 -18.97 -1.97
C ASP A 173 -13.31 -17.59 -2.62
N ARG A 174 -12.28 -17.07 -3.27
CA ARG A 174 -12.32 -15.75 -3.86
C ARG A 174 -13.32 -15.62 -4.99
N ILE A 175 -13.42 -16.63 -5.85
CA ILE A 175 -14.29 -16.61 -7.03
C ILE A 175 -15.76 -16.68 -6.58
N GLU A 176 -16.05 -17.53 -5.59
CA GLU A 176 -17.39 -17.63 -5.01
C GLU A 176 -17.80 -16.31 -4.34
N THR A 177 -16.91 -15.71 -3.54
CA THR A 177 -17.17 -14.43 -2.87
C THR A 177 -17.40 -13.28 -3.86
N GLU A 178 -16.60 -13.19 -4.93
CA GLU A 178 -16.81 -12.20 -5.99
C GLU A 178 -18.15 -12.40 -6.69
N LYS A 179 -18.53 -13.64 -6.95
CA LYS A 179 -19.83 -13.97 -7.56
C LYS A 179 -20.98 -13.57 -6.64
N GLU A 180 -20.95 -13.97 -5.38
CA GLU A 180 -21.99 -13.60 -4.40
C GLU A 180 -22.17 -12.08 -4.28
N LEU A 181 -21.07 -11.32 -4.29
CA LEU A 181 -21.12 -9.87 -4.32
C LEU A 181 -21.83 -9.35 -5.56
N LEU A 182 -21.44 -9.84 -6.75
CA LEU A 182 -22.02 -9.40 -8.02
C LEU A 182 -23.49 -9.76 -8.14
N ASP A 183 -23.87 -10.98 -7.77
CA ASP A 183 -25.27 -11.46 -7.75
C ASP A 183 -26.12 -10.56 -6.82
N SER A 184 -25.58 -10.19 -5.64
CA SER A 184 -26.26 -9.32 -4.69
C SER A 184 -26.45 -7.89 -5.22
N VAL A 185 -25.45 -7.33 -5.87
CA VAL A 185 -25.51 -6.00 -6.50
C VAL A 185 -26.54 -6.01 -7.62
N GLU A 186 -26.48 -7.02 -8.50
CA GLU A 186 -27.38 -7.16 -9.65
C GLU A 186 -28.85 -7.29 -9.20
N ASP A 187 -29.13 -8.11 -8.18
CA ASP A 187 -30.48 -8.30 -7.63
C ASP A 187 -31.09 -6.98 -7.13
N VAL A 188 -30.29 -6.17 -6.40
CA VAL A 188 -30.77 -4.89 -5.89
C VAL A 188 -31.01 -3.88 -7.03
N VAL A 189 -30.08 -3.78 -7.99
CA VAL A 189 -30.18 -2.84 -9.11
C VAL A 189 -31.34 -3.20 -10.03
N ASN A 190 -31.56 -4.48 -10.32
CA ASN A 190 -32.68 -4.96 -11.15
C ASN A 190 -34.05 -4.68 -10.53
N LYS A 191 -34.10 -4.52 -9.20
CA LYS A 191 -35.31 -4.08 -8.47
C LYS A 191 -35.41 -2.54 -8.38
N GLY A 192 -34.55 -1.79 -9.03
CA GLY A 192 -34.54 -0.30 -9.01
C GLY A 192 -33.92 0.28 -7.75
N GLY A 193 -33.20 -0.53 -6.96
CA GLY A 193 -32.49 -0.09 -5.76
C GLY A 193 -31.09 0.47 -6.06
N GLN A 194 -30.46 0.99 -4.99
CA GLN A 194 -29.07 1.45 -5.01
C GLN A 194 -28.23 0.65 -4.01
N VAL A 195 -26.98 0.39 -4.37
CA VAL A 195 -26.02 -0.31 -3.51
C VAL A 195 -24.91 0.65 -3.11
N VAL A 196 -24.59 0.71 -1.82
CA VAL A 196 -23.46 1.45 -1.29
C VAL A 196 -22.39 0.43 -0.84
N LEU A 197 -21.18 0.54 -1.39
CA LEU A 197 -20.03 -0.33 -1.07
C LEU A 197 -18.98 0.49 -0.31
N PRO A 198 -19.07 0.61 1.02
CA PRO A 198 -18.05 1.30 1.81
C PRO A 198 -16.70 0.58 1.67
N SER A 199 -15.65 1.32 1.35
CA SER A 199 -14.33 0.72 1.12
C SER A 199 -13.21 1.71 1.38
N PHE A 200 -12.02 1.17 1.71
CA PHE A 200 -10.82 1.99 1.78
C PHE A 200 -10.49 2.61 0.41
N GLY A 201 -10.06 3.86 0.42
CA GLY A 201 -9.74 4.61 -0.80
C GLY A 201 -8.59 4.02 -1.60
N LEU A 202 -7.63 3.34 -0.94
CA LEU A 202 -6.47 2.72 -1.57
C LEU A 202 -6.62 1.19 -1.63
N GLY A 203 -6.59 0.64 -2.83
CA GLY A 203 -6.66 -0.79 -3.12
C GLY A 203 -8.09 -1.31 -3.26
N ARG A 204 -8.87 -1.33 -2.17
CA ARG A 204 -10.20 -1.95 -2.14
C ARG A 204 -11.21 -1.26 -3.04
N SER A 205 -11.26 0.07 -3.08
CA SER A 205 -12.19 0.80 -3.93
C SER A 205 -11.94 0.57 -5.42
N GLN A 206 -10.68 0.46 -5.85
CA GLN A 206 -10.34 0.15 -7.23
C GLN A 206 -10.67 -1.29 -7.60
N GLU A 207 -10.45 -2.23 -6.68
CA GLU A 207 -10.83 -3.63 -6.87
C GLU A 207 -12.34 -3.79 -7.05
N LEU A 208 -13.15 -3.17 -6.18
CA LEU A 208 -14.61 -3.19 -6.26
C LEU A 208 -15.11 -2.54 -7.53
N LEU A 209 -14.53 -1.41 -7.94
CA LEU A 209 -14.88 -0.73 -9.18
C LEU A 209 -14.70 -1.66 -10.40
N MET A 210 -13.55 -2.38 -10.47
CA MET A 210 -13.27 -3.33 -11.54
C MET A 210 -14.19 -4.54 -11.53
N LEU A 211 -14.68 -4.96 -10.36
CA LEU A 211 -15.63 -6.06 -10.24
C LEU A 211 -17.02 -5.63 -10.72
N VAL A 212 -17.55 -4.53 -10.18
CA VAL A 212 -18.92 -4.08 -10.45
C VAL A 212 -19.10 -3.59 -11.89
N GLU A 213 -18.02 -3.05 -12.50
CA GLU A 213 -18.03 -2.66 -13.92
C GLU A 213 -18.48 -3.81 -14.85
N LYS A 214 -18.20 -5.06 -14.48
CA LYS A 214 -18.61 -6.25 -15.27
C LYS A 214 -20.11 -6.40 -15.41
N LEU A 215 -20.90 -5.80 -14.52
CA LEU A 215 -22.36 -5.82 -14.59
C LEU A 215 -22.92 -4.80 -15.58
N GLY A 216 -22.11 -3.86 -16.09
CA GLY A 216 -22.56 -2.81 -17.01
C GLY A 216 -23.54 -1.81 -16.37
N VAL A 217 -23.56 -1.72 -15.05
CA VAL A 217 -24.39 -0.76 -14.29
C VAL A 217 -23.65 0.56 -14.09
N GLU A 218 -24.40 1.63 -13.84
CA GLU A 218 -23.80 2.93 -13.50
C GLU A 218 -23.14 2.86 -12.12
N VAL A 219 -21.87 3.28 -12.03
CA VAL A 219 -21.07 3.24 -10.80
C VAL A 219 -20.51 4.61 -10.49
N TRP A 220 -20.64 5.05 -9.24
CA TRP A 220 -20.08 6.29 -8.73
C TRP A 220 -18.95 5.99 -7.76
N LEU A 221 -17.74 6.44 -8.10
CA LEU A 221 -16.59 6.40 -7.19
C LEU A 221 -16.37 7.77 -6.58
N ASP A 222 -16.44 7.86 -5.26
CA ASP A 222 -16.26 9.11 -4.53
C ASP A 222 -15.01 9.10 -3.63
N GLY A 223 -14.67 10.26 -3.12
CA GLY A 223 -13.58 10.46 -2.17
C GLY A 223 -12.18 10.22 -2.76
N MET A 224 -11.25 9.85 -1.88
CA MET A 224 -9.84 9.63 -2.22
C MET A 224 -9.64 8.52 -3.26
N GLY A 225 -10.56 7.56 -3.39
CA GLY A 225 -10.50 6.49 -4.38
C GLY A 225 -10.31 7.01 -5.82
N ARG A 226 -10.87 8.19 -6.14
CA ARG A 226 -10.72 8.86 -7.43
C ARG A 226 -9.28 9.32 -7.68
N ASP A 227 -8.64 9.92 -6.68
CA ASP A 227 -7.26 10.40 -6.79
C ASP A 227 -6.29 9.22 -6.91
N ILE A 228 -6.52 8.17 -6.12
CA ILE A 228 -5.76 6.92 -6.20
C ILE A 228 -5.87 6.29 -7.59
N ALA A 229 -7.07 6.20 -8.16
CA ALA A 229 -7.24 5.66 -9.51
C ALA A 229 -6.44 6.46 -10.56
N ARG A 230 -6.42 7.80 -10.47
CA ARG A 230 -5.61 8.67 -11.34
C ARG A 230 -4.10 8.44 -11.16
N ILE A 231 -3.63 8.23 -9.92
CA ILE A 231 -2.24 7.90 -9.67
C ILE A 231 -1.90 6.55 -10.32
N LEU A 232 -2.71 5.52 -10.10
CA LEU A 232 -2.49 4.18 -10.63
C LEU A 232 -2.44 4.15 -12.17
N GLN A 233 -3.18 5.02 -12.85
CA GLN A 233 -3.13 5.13 -14.31
C GLN A 233 -1.75 5.51 -14.86
N LYS A 234 -0.88 6.12 -14.06
CA LYS A 234 0.50 6.44 -14.42
C LYS A 234 1.43 5.21 -14.40
N PHE A 235 1.01 4.11 -13.73
CA PHE A 235 1.84 2.96 -13.44
C PHE A 235 1.24 1.63 -13.96
N PRO A 236 1.07 1.48 -15.29
CA PRO A 236 0.42 0.29 -15.86
C PRO A 236 1.09 -1.03 -15.48
N GLY A 237 2.40 -1.04 -15.26
CA GLY A 237 3.17 -2.23 -14.87
C GLY A 237 2.86 -2.74 -13.47
N SER A 238 2.32 -1.90 -12.58
CA SER A 238 1.95 -2.27 -11.22
C SER A 238 0.54 -2.88 -11.11
N ILE A 239 -0.24 -2.83 -12.18
CA ILE A 239 -1.63 -3.30 -12.24
C ILE A 239 -1.69 -4.63 -13.01
N ARG A 240 -2.41 -5.60 -12.48
CA ARG A 240 -2.57 -6.90 -13.12
C ARG A 240 -3.40 -6.81 -14.41
N ASP A 241 -4.56 -6.15 -14.33
CA ASP A 241 -5.44 -5.87 -15.48
C ASP A 241 -5.63 -4.37 -15.64
N PHE A 242 -4.62 -3.73 -16.23
CA PHE A 242 -4.65 -2.29 -16.48
C PHE A 242 -5.75 -1.87 -17.46
N GLY A 243 -6.04 -2.73 -18.46
CA GLY A 243 -7.12 -2.49 -19.42
C GLY A 243 -8.49 -2.45 -18.74
N GLY A 244 -8.76 -3.44 -17.89
CA GLY A 244 -9.99 -3.51 -17.08
C GLY A 244 -10.12 -2.33 -16.12
N MET A 245 -9.03 -1.94 -15.44
CA MET A 245 -9.05 -0.77 -14.55
C MET A 245 -9.39 0.52 -15.31
N ASN A 246 -8.77 0.76 -16.47
CA ASN A 246 -9.06 1.95 -17.27
C ASN A 246 -10.50 1.97 -17.81
N LYS A 247 -11.06 0.79 -18.14
CA LYS A 247 -12.46 0.66 -18.56
C LYS A 247 -13.40 1.04 -17.42
N ALA A 248 -13.14 0.48 -16.22
CA ALA A 248 -13.94 0.71 -15.03
C ALA A 248 -13.89 2.18 -14.53
N TYR A 249 -12.82 2.89 -14.85
CA TYR A 249 -12.63 4.29 -14.40
C TYR A 249 -13.17 5.33 -15.40
N ARG A 250 -13.64 4.95 -16.58
CA ARG A 250 -14.24 5.85 -17.59
C ARG A 250 -15.69 6.21 -17.27
#